data_e0381cd881250532b32d4e3539a619ab
#
_entry.id   e0381cd881250532b32d4e3539a619ab
#
_cell.length_a   1.000
_cell.length_b   1.000
_cell.length_c   1.000
_cell.angle_alpha   90.00
_cell.angle_beta   90.00
_cell.angle_gamma   90.00
#
_symmetry.space_group_name_H-M   'P 1'
#
loop_
_entity.id
_entity.type
_entity.pdbx_description
1 polymer ?
#
loop_
_entity_poly.entity_id
_entity_poly.type
_entity_poly.pdbx_seq_one_letter_code
_entity_poly.pdbx_strand_id
1 'polypeptide(L)'
;FIFVLHAQNTQRNIAYTDGNVRFTVISDGAIRLEYAPDGKFVDDRSHIVVNRNYPQVDYKLKTRGGWVEITTSKMKMRYKKKSGQFTDKNLVITASKEILPFTWKPGMQQKGNLKGTYRTLDGMDGDTQTQTWVADTKKGDKLKLEDGLLATDGWTLIDDSQGLLFDDNKDWDWVKERPAN
;
A
#
# COMPACT_ATOMS: atom_id res chain seq x y z
N PHE A 1 -29.98 -24.93 10.06
CA PHE A 1 -29.13 -23.73 9.98
C PHE A 1 -27.95 -24.09 9.11
N ILE A 2 -27.95 -23.59 7.87
CA ILE A 2 -26.82 -23.75 6.94
C ILE A 2 -25.88 -22.58 7.18
N PHE A 3 -24.73 -22.83 7.78
CA PHE A 3 -23.63 -21.86 7.82
C PHE A 3 -22.98 -21.83 6.42
N VAL A 4 -23.29 -20.80 5.65
CA VAL A 4 -22.54 -20.50 4.44
C VAL A 4 -21.22 -19.85 4.91
N LEU A 5 -20.14 -20.63 4.97
CA LEU A 5 -18.80 -20.09 5.05
C LEU A 5 -18.55 -19.27 3.76
N HIS A 6 -18.59 -17.96 3.87
CA HIS A 6 -18.02 -17.10 2.83
C HIS A 6 -16.51 -17.26 2.90
N ALA A 7 -15.97 -18.19 2.15
CA ALA A 7 -14.56 -18.19 1.83
C ALA A 7 -14.26 -16.83 1.19
N GLN A 8 -13.48 -16.01 1.86
CA GLN A 8 -13.05 -14.70 1.34
C GLN A 8 -12.28 -14.94 0.06
N ASN A 9 -12.86 -14.58 -1.05
CA ASN A 9 -12.29 -14.83 -2.38
C ASN A 9 -11.27 -13.72 -2.71
N THR A 10 -10.17 -13.69 -1.95
CA THR A 10 -9.04 -12.76 -2.13
C THR A 10 -8.33 -12.93 -3.48
N GLN A 11 -8.62 -14.00 -4.21
CA GLN A 11 -7.94 -14.33 -5.47
C GLN A 11 -8.47 -13.57 -6.69
N ARG A 12 -9.64 -12.94 -6.62
CA ARG A 12 -10.31 -12.38 -7.82
C ARG A 12 -9.54 -11.26 -8.51
N ASN A 13 -8.74 -10.50 -7.78
CA ASN A 13 -8.05 -9.30 -8.30
C ASN A 13 -6.54 -9.49 -8.44
N ILE A 14 -6.02 -10.71 -8.24
CA ILE A 14 -4.62 -11.02 -8.53
C ILE A 14 -4.44 -10.98 -10.06
N ALA A 15 -3.82 -9.91 -10.53
CA ALA A 15 -3.62 -9.69 -11.95
C ALA A 15 -2.41 -10.45 -12.50
N TYR A 16 -1.40 -10.67 -11.67
CA TYR A 16 -0.17 -11.34 -12.11
C TYR A 16 0.61 -11.91 -10.92
N THR A 17 1.19 -13.10 -11.12
CA THR A 17 2.13 -13.72 -10.21
C THR A 17 3.32 -14.27 -11.00
N ASP A 18 4.54 -14.07 -10.52
CA ASP A 18 5.77 -14.55 -11.15
C ASP A 18 6.80 -14.93 -10.06
N GLY A 19 6.73 -16.20 -9.63
CA GLY A 19 7.56 -16.71 -8.54
C GLY A 19 7.31 -15.96 -7.23
N ASN A 20 8.23 -15.10 -6.87
CA ASN A 20 8.22 -14.28 -5.65
C ASN A 20 7.64 -12.87 -5.81
N VAL A 21 6.96 -12.61 -6.92
CA VAL A 21 6.29 -11.33 -7.19
C VAL A 21 4.80 -11.54 -7.42
N ARG A 22 3.97 -10.70 -6.80
CA ARG A 22 2.52 -10.70 -7.00
C ARG A 22 1.98 -9.26 -7.12
N PHE A 23 1.06 -9.06 -8.06
CA PHE A 23 0.36 -7.80 -8.25
C PHE A 23 -1.15 -8.01 -8.13
N THR A 24 -1.78 -7.23 -7.25
CA THR A 24 -3.22 -7.26 -7.02
C THR A 24 -3.82 -5.90 -7.33
N VAL A 25 -4.81 -5.85 -8.22
CA VAL A 25 -5.55 -4.61 -8.53
C VAL A 25 -6.62 -4.42 -7.46
N ILE A 26 -6.44 -3.44 -6.58
CA ILE A 26 -7.35 -3.15 -5.47
C ILE A 26 -8.52 -2.27 -5.95
N SER A 27 -8.21 -1.26 -6.76
CA SER A 27 -9.16 -0.39 -7.42
C SER A 27 -8.56 0.12 -8.74
N ASP A 28 -9.29 0.91 -9.48
CA ASP A 28 -8.77 1.56 -10.70
C ASP A 28 -7.59 2.52 -10.42
N GLY A 29 -7.49 3.01 -9.19
CA GLY A 29 -6.41 3.90 -8.73
C GLY A 29 -5.45 3.26 -7.73
N ALA A 30 -5.56 1.96 -7.40
CA ALA A 30 -4.71 1.32 -6.40
C ALA A 30 -4.26 -0.08 -6.84
N ILE A 31 -2.96 -0.32 -6.77
CA ILE A 31 -2.32 -1.61 -7.04
C ILE A 31 -1.47 -1.98 -5.82
N ARG A 32 -1.63 -3.21 -5.33
CA ARG A 32 -0.76 -3.83 -4.34
C ARG A 32 0.41 -4.50 -5.05
N LEU A 33 1.61 -4.18 -4.60
CA LEU A 33 2.88 -4.72 -5.07
C LEU A 33 3.45 -5.59 -3.96
N GLU A 34 3.74 -6.84 -4.25
CA GLU A 34 4.28 -7.77 -3.26
C GLU A 34 5.51 -8.47 -3.79
N TYR A 35 6.55 -8.49 -2.96
CA TYR A 35 7.75 -9.27 -3.17
C TYR A 35 7.97 -10.16 -1.95
N ALA A 36 7.97 -11.47 -2.13
CA ALA A 36 8.22 -12.47 -1.10
C ALA A 36 9.40 -13.34 -1.54
N PRO A 37 10.59 -13.20 -0.93
CA PRO A 37 11.79 -13.95 -1.33
C PRO A 37 11.61 -15.45 -1.35
N ASP A 38 10.76 -15.98 -0.46
CA ASP A 38 10.42 -17.40 -0.36
C ASP A 38 9.20 -17.82 -1.18
N GLY A 39 8.58 -16.87 -1.92
CA GLY A 39 7.37 -17.09 -2.72
C GLY A 39 6.08 -17.22 -1.90
N LYS A 40 6.13 -16.99 -0.58
CA LYS A 40 4.95 -17.08 0.29
C LYS A 40 4.39 -15.68 0.55
N PHE A 41 3.25 -15.41 -0.04
CA PHE A 41 2.56 -14.13 0.11
C PHE A 41 1.66 -14.14 1.35
N VAL A 42 1.61 -13.00 2.05
CA VAL A 42 0.78 -12.82 3.24
C VAL A 42 -0.58 -12.27 2.84
N ASP A 43 -1.62 -13.05 3.05
CA ASP A 43 -3.01 -12.68 2.73
C ASP A 43 -3.83 -12.30 3.97
N ASP A 44 -3.25 -12.37 5.15
CA ASP A 44 -3.88 -11.95 6.39
C ASP A 44 -4.14 -10.45 6.42
N ARG A 45 -5.16 -10.06 7.16
CA ARG A 45 -5.49 -8.66 7.41
C ARG A 45 -4.37 -7.99 8.20
N SER A 46 -4.11 -6.73 7.92
CA SER A 46 -3.16 -5.90 8.67
C SER A 46 -3.85 -4.64 9.19
N HIS A 47 -3.18 -3.88 10.05
CA HIS A 47 -3.70 -2.59 10.53
C HIS A 47 -3.96 -1.59 9.40
N ILE A 48 -3.22 -1.70 8.30
CA ILE A 48 -3.40 -0.83 7.13
C ILE A 48 -4.46 -1.41 6.20
N VAL A 49 -4.49 -2.73 6.04
CA VAL A 49 -5.42 -3.40 5.12
C VAL A 49 -6.32 -4.34 5.93
N VAL A 50 -7.34 -3.75 6.56
CA VAL A 50 -8.30 -4.47 7.41
C VAL A 50 -9.32 -5.30 6.63
N ASN A 51 -9.49 -5.05 5.34
CA ASN A 51 -10.36 -5.81 4.45
C ASN A 51 -9.59 -6.23 3.20
N ARG A 52 -9.53 -7.52 2.95
CA ARG A 52 -8.90 -8.13 1.76
C ARG A 52 -9.91 -8.52 0.69
N ASN A 53 -11.20 -8.31 0.94
CA ASN A 53 -12.24 -8.57 -0.02
C ASN A 53 -12.47 -7.34 -0.90
N TYR A 54 -11.74 -7.25 -1.99
CA TYR A 54 -11.82 -6.13 -2.92
C TYR A 54 -12.96 -6.33 -3.92
N PRO A 55 -13.65 -5.24 -4.34
CA PRO A 55 -14.59 -5.30 -5.44
C PRO A 55 -13.88 -5.72 -6.74
N GLN A 56 -14.63 -6.27 -7.67
CA GLN A 56 -14.08 -6.56 -8.99
C GLN A 56 -13.71 -5.25 -9.70
N VAL A 57 -12.54 -5.23 -10.29
CA VAL A 57 -11.99 -4.07 -11.02
C VAL A 57 -11.69 -4.48 -12.45
N ASP A 58 -12.08 -3.64 -13.40
CA ASP A 58 -11.73 -3.83 -14.81
C ASP A 58 -10.28 -3.41 -15.05
N TYR A 59 -9.48 -4.33 -15.56
CA TYR A 59 -8.12 -4.06 -15.98
C TYR A 59 -7.75 -4.86 -17.24
N LYS A 60 -6.72 -4.40 -17.93
CA LYS A 60 -6.14 -5.10 -19.08
C LYS A 60 -4.75 -5.59 -18.69
N LEU A 61 -4.50 -6.88 -18.89
CA LEU A 61 -3.18 -7.50 -18.72
C LEU A 61 -2.57 -7.79 -20.10
N LYS A 62 -1.35 -7.30 -20.32
CA LYS A 62 -0.57 -7.59 -21.54
C LYS A 62 0.83 -8.05 -21.16
N THR A 63 1.36 -8.98 -21.95
CA THR A 63 2.76 -9.39 -21.85
C THR A 63 3.42 -9.20 -23.22
N ARG A 64 4.47 -8.38 -23.28
CA ARG A 64 5.22 -8.13 -24.53
C ARG A 64 6.67 -7.79 -24.20
N GLY A 65 7.61 -8.38 -24.97
CA GLY A 65 9.04 -8.04 -24.87
C GLY A 65 9.64 -8.24 -23.49
N GLY A 66 9.19 -9.26 -22.74
CA GLY A 66 9.69 -9.53 -21.39
C GLY A 66 9.08 -8.64 -20.30
N TRP A 67 8.10 -7.81 -20.65
CA TRP A 67 7.39 -6.94 -19.71
C TRP A 67 5.94 -7.40 -19.52
N VAL A 68 5.47 -7.24 -18.30
CA VAL A 68 4.05 -7.29 -17.93
C VAL A 68 3.54 -5.86 -17.82
N GLU A 69 2.37 -5.61 -18.41
CA GLU A 69 1.67 -4.35 -18.34
C GLU A 69 0.26 -4.59 -17.80
N ILE A 70 -0.08 -3.94 -16.70
CA ILE A 70 -1.42 -3.89 -16.13
C ILE A 70 -1.95 -2.48 -16.31
N THR A 71 -3.11 -2.34 -16.95
CA THR A 71 -3.72 -1.04 -17.24
C THR A 71 -5.14 -1.02 -16.68
N THR A 72 -5.45 -0.03 -15.85
CA THR A 72 -6.79 0.32 -15.38
C THR A 72 -7.26 1.60 -16.07
N SER A 73 -8.40 2.14 -15.69
CA SER A 73 -8.86 3.45 -16.17
C SER A 73 -7.94 4.60 -15.71
N LYS A 74 -7.30 4.47 -14.53
CA LYS A 74 -6.52 5.56 -13.91
C LYS A 74 -5.03 5.42 -13.99
N MET A 75 -4.51 4.21 -14.16
CA MET A 75 -3.07 3.99 -14.14
C MET A 75 -2.60 2.87 -15.07
N LYS A 76 -1.32 2.89 -15.36
CA LYS A 76 -0.61 1.85 -16.06
C LYS A 76 0.64 1.46 -15.27
N MET A 77 0.75 0.18 -14.93
CA MET A 77 1.93 -0.42 -14.33
C MET A 77 2.69 -1.26 -15.36
N ARG A 78 4.02 -1.20 -15.35
CA ARG A 78 4.89 -2.07 -16.13
C ARG A 78 5.95 -2.69 -15.25
N TYR A 79 6.11 -3.99 -15.33
CA TYR A 79 7.12 -4.75 -14.59
C TYR A 79 7.89 -5.67 -15.53
N LYS A 80 9.21 -5.74 -15.37
CA LYS A 80 10.08 -6.66 -16.11
C LYS A 80 9.95 -8.06 -15.50
N LYS A 81 9.46 -9.00 -16.27
CA LYS A 81 9.24 -10.40 -15.84
C LYS A 81 10.51 -11.02 -15.28
N LYS A 82 10.37 -11.83 -14.24
CA LYS A 82 11.46 -12.61 -13.62
C LYS A 82 12.64 -11.75 -13.15
N SER A 83 12.42 -10.48 -12.86
CA SER A 83 13.48 -9.58 -12.38
C SER A 83 13.56 -9.46 -10.87
N GLY A 84 12.70 -10.16 -10.13
CA GLY A 84 12.74 -10.24 -8.67
C GLY A 84 12.31 -8.95 -7.98
N GLN A 85 13.03 -8.54 -6.95
CA GLN A 85 12.74 -7.37 -6.13
C GLN A 85 12.57 -6.09 -6.96
N PHE A 86 11.68 -5.20 -6.52
CA PHE A 86 11.35 -3.98 -7.24
C PHE A 86 12.44 -2.94 -7.19
N THR A 87 12.78 -2.40 -8.35
CA THR A 87 13.76 -1.34 -8.54
C THR A 87 13.25 -0.32 -9.56
N ASP A 88 13.87 0.84 -9.61
CA ASP A 88 13.58 1.89 -10.60
C ASP A 88 13.78 1.45 -12.07
N LYS A 89 14.51 0.33 -12.29
CA LYS A 89 14.82 -0.23 -13.60
C LYS A 89 13.81 -1.29 -14.05
N ASN A 90 13.08 -1.91 -13.12
CA ASN A 90 12.21 -3.04 -13.43
C ASN A 90 10.73 -2.80 -13.15
N LEU A 91 10.37 -1.71 -12.46
CA LEU A 91 8.99 -1.37 -12.15
C LEU A 91 8.74 0.13 -12.37
N VAL A 92 7.63 0.45 -13.04
CA VAL A 92 7.16 1.82 -13.22
C VAL A 92 5.64 1.85 -13.23
N ILE A 93 5.06 2.85 -12.56
CA ILE A 93 3.63 3.13 -12.58
C ILE A 93 3.42 4.58 -13.07
N THR A 94 2.51 4.75 -14.02
CA THR A 94 2.17 6.06 -14.58
C THR A 94 0.68 6.30 -14.47
N ALA A 95 0.27 7.55 -14.27
CA ALA A 95 -1.12 7.94 -14.36
C ALA A 95 -1.66 7.79 -15.79
N SER A 96 -2.95 7.56 -15.92
CA SER A 96 -3.65 7.72 -17.19
C SER A 96 -3.76 9.22 -17.53
N LYS A 97 -4.07 9.53 -18.79
CA LYS A 97 -4.14 10.93 -19.26
C LYS A 97 -5.27 11.75 -18.64
N GLU A 98 -6.24 11.12 -17.99
CA GLU A 98 -7.45 11.76 -17.45
C GLU A 98 -7.31 12.26 -16.01
N ILE A 99 -6.18 11.96 -15.36
CA ILE A 99 -5.89 12.39 -13.98
C ILE A 99 -4.57 13.15 -13.95
N LEU A 100 -4.24 13.71 -12.76
CA LEU A 100 -2.96 14.37 -12.53
C LEU A 100 -1.81 13.50 -13.03
N PRO A 101 -1.00 13.98 -13.98
CA PRO A 101 0.08 13.18 -14.53
C PRO A 101 1.12 12.90 -13.47
N PHE A 102 1.40 11.62 -13.22
CA PHE A 102 2.51 11.19 -12.39
C PHE A 102 3.25 10.03 -13.02
N THR A 103 4.50 9.87 -12.62
CA THR A 103 5.29 8.68 -12.85
C THR A 103 5.95 8.30 -11.55
N TRP A 104 5.68 7.11 -11.07
CA TRP A 104 6.29 6.56 -9.87
C TRP A 104 7.20 5.38 -10.20
N LYS A 105 8.32 5.29 -9.50
CA LYS A 105 9.26 4.17 -9.52
C LYS A 105 9.71 3.86 -8.10
N PRO A 106 10.09 2.60 -7.78
CA PRO A 106 10.68 2.27 -6.48
C PRO A 106 11.85 3.18 -6.13
N GLY A 107 11.91 3.62 -4.88
CA GLY A 107 12.93 4.54 -4.37
C GLY A 107 12.65 6.03 -4.57
N MET A 108 11.59 6.39 -5.31
CA MET A 108 11.22 7.81 -5.44
C MET A 108 10.70 8.37 -4.11
N GLN A 109 11.20 9.53 -3.75
CA GLN A 109 10.74 10.30 -2.59
C GLN A 109 9.50 11.11 -2.94
N GLN A 110 8.48 11.04 -2.10
CA GLN A 110 7.31 11.88 -2.20
C GLN A 110 7.62 13.28 -1.65
N LYS A 111 7.41 14.32 -2.43
CA LYS A 111 7.71 15.71 -2.05
C LYS A 111 6.47 16.50 -1.66
N GLY A 112 5.35 16.18 -2.26
CA GLY A 112 4.09 16.90 -2.10
C GLY A 112 3.15 16.28 -1.06
N ASN A 113 3.65 15.48 -0.11
CA ASN A 113 2.82 14.86 0.92
C ASN A 113 2.23 15.92 1.85
N LEU A 114 0.90 15.92 2.02
CA LEU A 114 0.18 16.90 2.83
C LEU A 114 0.22 16.57 4.33
N LYS A 115 0.95 15.50 4.69
CA LYS A 115 1.13 15.01 6.04
C LYS A 115 -0.13 14.42 6.67
N GLY A 116 0.06 13.70 7.75
CA GLY A 116 -1.00 13.14 8.57
C GLY A 116 -1.51 14.14 9.60
N THR A 117 -2.44 13.68 10.41
CA THR A 117 -2.98 14.43 11.55
C THR A 117 -2.39 13.90 12.84
N TYR A 118 -2.44 14.70 13.89
CA TYR A 118 -2.12 14.25 15.23
C TYR A 118 -3.11 13.22 15.74
N ARG A 119 -2.58 12.24 16.48
CA ARG A 119 -3.37 11.21 17.13
C ARG A 119 -3.84 11.61 18.53
N THR A 120 -3.31 12.69 19.08
CA THR A 120 -3.66 13.21 20.40
C THR A 120 -4.07 14.66 20.31
N LEU A 121 -5.02 15.05 21.16
CA LEU A 121 -5.44 16.44 21.35
C LEU A 121 -4.72 17.10 22.52
N ASP A 122 -3.92 16.34 23.26
CA ASP A 122 -3.24 16.83 24.47
C ASP A 122 -2.17 17.85 24.13
N GLY A 123 -2.33 19.07 24.64
CA GLY A 123 -1.35 20.14 24.49
C GLY A 123 -1.23 20.75 23.10
N MET A 124 -2.22 20.51 22.22
CA MET A 124 -2.21 21.01 20.85
C MET A 124 -3.28 22.08 20.64
N ASP A 125 -2.92 23.21 20.02
CA ASP A 125 -3.83 24.31 19.73
C ASP A 125 -4.40 24.32 18.29
N GLY A 126 -4.02 23.33 17.47
CA GLY A 126 -4.50 23.18 16.12
C GLY A 126 -3.54 23.63 15.02
N ASP A 127 -2.50 24.39 15.29
CA ASP A 127 -1.44 24.72 14.34
C ASP A 127 -0.26 23.76 14.47
N THR A 128 -0.43 22.61 13.86
CA THR A 128 0.48 21.49 14.02
C THR A 128 1.82 21.62 13.30
N GLN A 129 1.98 22.57 12.42
CA GLN A 129 3.23 22.76 11.68
C GLN A 129 4.26 23.59 12.45
N THR A 130 3.80 24.44 13.33
CA THR A 130 4.62 25.39 14.07
C THR A 130 4.67 25.11 15.55
N GLN A 131 3.84 24.19 16.04
CA GLN A 131 3.71 23.95 17.47
C GLN A 131 4.88 23.27 18.11
N THR A 132 5.14 23.75 19.30
CA THR A 132 6.04 23.12 20.25
C THR A 132 5.21 22.26 21.19
N TRP A 133 5.56 21.02 21.37
CA TRP A 133 4.96 20.15 22.38
C TRP A 133 5.17 20.77 23.78
N VAL A 134 4.09 20.98 24.52
CA VAL A 134 4.14 21.71 25.79
C VAL A 134 4.13 20.79 27.00
N ALA A 135 3.60 19.57 26.89
CA ALA A 135 3.53 18.62 27.99
C ALA A 135 4.81 17.78 28.07
N ASP A 136 5.56 17.92 29.13
CA ASP A 136 6.76 17.12 29.47
C ASP A 136 7.93 17.13 28.47
N THR A 137 7.88 17.96 27.44
CA THR A 137 8.98 18.13 26.51
C THR A 137 9.70 19.49 26.73
N LYS A 138 10.95 19.56 26.34
CA LYS A 138 11.69 20.80 26.36
C LYS A 138 11.06 21.82 25.44
N LYS A 139 10.79 23.02 25.92
CA LYS A 139 10.29 24.13 25.14
C LYS A 139 11.15 24.32 23.88
N GLY A 140 10.56 24.15 22.71
CA GLY A 140 11.28 24.31 21.43
C GLY A 140 11.30 23.04 20.56
N ASP A 141 10.86 21.87 21.06
CA ASP A 141 10.80 20.66 20.27
C ASP A 141 9.65 20.77 19.26
N LYS A 142 9.97 20.68 17.97
CA LYS A 142 8.97 20.65 16.89
C LYS A 142 8.51 19.23 16.66
N LEU A 143 7.22 19.02 16.70
CA LEU A 143 6.64 17.75 16.30
C LEU A 143 6.71 17.58 14.79
N LYS A 144 7.23 16.44 14.34
CA LYS A 144 7.25 16.06 12.95
C LYS A 144 6.01 15.24 12.65
N LEU A 145 5.14 15.76 11.80
CA LEU A 145 4.01 14.99 11.28
C LEU A 145 4.51 13.84 10.39
N GLU A 146 3.89 12.68 10.56
CA GLU A 146 4.09 11.54 9.68
C GLU A 146 3.49 11.82 8.30
N ASP A 147 3.89 11.04 7.30
CA ASP A 147 3.31 11.12 5.97
C ASP A 147 1.85 10.66 5.99
N GLY A 148 1.00 11.45 5.36
CA GLY A 148 -0.42 11.16 5.20
C GLY A 148 -0.73 10.45 3.89
N LEU A 149 -2.03 10.18 3.67
CA LEU A 149 -2.52 9.51 2.46
C LEU A 149 -2.67 10.46 1.27
N LEU A 150 -2.65 11.78 1.49
CA LEU A 150 -2.87 12.78 0.45
C LEU A 150 -1.55 13.45 0.04
N ALA A 151 -1.39 13.65 -1.26
CA ALA A 151 -0.22 14.30 -1.82
C ALA A 151 -0.53 15.07 -3.10
N THR A 152 0.11 16.20 -3.27
CA THR A 152 0.02 17.01 -4.51
C THR A 152 0.79 16.37 -5.68
N ASP A 153 1.63 15.39 -5.41
CA ASP A 153 2.36 14.62 -6.42
C ASP A 153 1.46 13.68 -7.25
N GLY A 154 0.18 13.55 -6.88
CA GLY A 154 -0.79 12.69 -7.54
C GLY A 154 -0.66 11.19 -7.21
N TRP A 155 0.24 10.81 -6.31
CA TRP A 155 0.44 9.43 -5.85
C TRP A 155 0.83 9.39 -4.37
N THR A 156 0.56 8.27 -3.73
CA THR A 156 1.10 7.92 -2.42
C THR A 156 1.51 6.47 -2.39
N LEU A 157 2.51 6.15 -1.58
CA LEU A 157 2.96 4.79 -1.29
C LEU A 157 2.63 4.48 0.17
N ILE A 158 1.92 3.39 0.38
CA ILE A 158 1.62 2.88 1.71
C ILE A 158 2.44 1.62 1.91
N ASP A 159 3.36 1.66 2.87
CA ASP A 159 4.18 0.51 3.23
C ASP A 159 3.47 -0.32 4.31
N ASP A 160 3.02 -1.52 3.92
CA ASP A 160 2.41 -2.52 4.80
C ASP A 160 3.35 -3.71 5.04
N SER A 161 4.64 -3.57 4.77
CA SER A 161 5.59 -4.69 4.84
C SER A 161 5.99 -5.09 6.26
N GLN A 162 5.93 -4.15 7.21
CA GLN A 162 6.40 -4.35 8.61
C GLN A 162 5.25 -4.40 9.64
N GLY A 163 4.02 -4.10 9.22
CA GLY A 163 2.89 -4.03 10.13
C GLY A 163 2.47 -5.38 10.70
N LEU A 164 1.97 -5.39 11.94
CA LEU A 164 1.35 -6.55 12.55
C LEU A 164 0.14 -7.01 11.74
N LEU A 165 -0.14 -8.29 11.78
CA LEU A 165 -1.31 -8.90 11.18
C LEU A 165 -2.40 -9.08 12.23
N PHE A 166 -3.67 -9.04 11.82
CA PHE A 166 -4.74 -9.47 12.69
C PHE A 166 -4.69 -11.00 12.86
N ASP A 167 -4.84 -11.46 14.08
CA ASP A 167 -5.08 -12.85 14.38
C ASP A 167 -6.59 -13.09 14.47
N ASP A 168 -7.09 -14.01 13.67
CA ASP A 168 -8.50 -14.44 13.71
C ASP A 168 -8.74 -15.55 14.77
N ASN A 169 -7.76 -15.79 15.66
CA ASN A 169 -7.91 -16.71 16.76
C ASN A 169 -9.01 -16.22 17.72
N LYS A 170 -9.93 -17.13 18.08
CA LYS A 170 -11.14 -16.79 18.83
C LYS A 170 -10.89 -16.47 20.31
N ASP A 171 -9.70 -16.77 20.82
CA ASP A 171 -9.49 -16.79 22.25
C ASP A 171 -8.81 -15.56 22.83
N TRP A 172 -8.29 -14.61 22.05
CA TRP A 172 -7.78 -13.37 22.64
C TRP A 172 -6.72 -12.58 21.86
N ASP A 173 -5.88 -13.20 21.03
CA ASP A 173 -4.78 -12.47 20.39
C ASP A 173 -5.24 -11.73 19.15
N TRP A 174 -5.35 -10.44 19.25
CA TRP A 174 -5.84 -9.57 18.20
C TRP A 174 -4.84 -9.36 17.08
N VAL A 175 -3.56 -9.56 17.39
CA VAL A 175 -2.47 -9.36 16.45
C VAL A 175 -1.41 -10.45 16.59
N LYS A 176 -0.79 -10.76 15.49
CA LYS A 176 0.36 -11.65 15.38
C LYS A 176 1.48 -10.98 14.58
N GLU A 177 2.69 -11.42 14.79
CA GLU A 177 3.83 -10.98 13.99
C GLU A 177 3.68 -11.42 12.53
N ARG A 178 4.19 -10.60 11.64
CA ARG A 178 4.31 -10.97 10.23
C ARG A 178 5.39 -12.04 10.10
N PRO A 179 5.16 -13.11 9.31
CA PRO A 179 6.23 -14.05 9.00
C PRO A 179 7.45 -13.32 8.43
N ALA A 180 8.63 -13.68 8.88
CA ALA A 180 9.87 -13.18 8.31
C ALA A 180 9.99 -13.72 6.87
N ASN A 181 10.02 -12.83 5.90
CA ASN A 181 10.19 -13.13 4.48
C ASN A 181 11.56 -12.67 4.01
#